data_c2ca13a8b93866bd08614aeb41ae552f
#
_entry.id   c2ca13a8b93866bd08614aeb41ae552f
#
_cell.length_a   1.000
_cell.length_b   1.000
_cell.length_c   1.000
_cell.angle_alpha   90.00
_cell.angle_beta   90.00
_cell.angle_gamma   90.00
#
_symmetry.space_group_name_H-M   'P 1'
#
loop_
_entity.id
_entity.type
_entity.pdbx_description
1 polymer ?
#
loop_
_entity_poly.entity_id
_entity_poly.type
_entity_poly.pdbx_seq_one_letter_code
_entity_poly.pdbx_strand_id
1 'polypeptide(L)'
;MSGKLRFETTRRRLLAGAAAGGAALALPVAGNAIAQEGSKTLGSDPAAPYGIPISAEFPFKKKEMSVLDSSLAYVDEGEGQPVVFLHGNPTSSYLWRNIIPHVSESHRAIAPDLIGMGDSGKPDGDYRFADHARYLDTFLDQLDLNNAILVVHDWGSALGMRYARLNPDRVSGLVFLEAIVPPVLPVASFDDMPGPLADFFRLMHSEKGADMVLNQNFFVEFVLPQMGVVRAMSEAEMDHYRRPFPTPDSRKPVLAWPREVPIEGKPADVVEEVRLNGEWLLSSQIPKLMFYAEPGALMPKPVADYLTANVPNIEARFVGAGSHFLQEDHPHVIGQGVADWLRRI
;
A
#
# COMPACT_ATOMS: atom_id res chain seq x y z
N MET A 1 23.85 -1.09 22.64
CA MET A 1 22.70 -1.37 23.52
C MET A 1 21.71 -0.21 23.68
N SER A 2 22.13 1.07 23.57
CA SER A 2 21.24 2.24 23.77
C SER A 2 20.20 2.47 22.67
N GLY A 3 20.44 2.07 21.44
CA GLY A 3 19.51 2.31 20.31
C GLY A 3 18.27 1.40 20.32
N LYS A 4 18.41 0.12 20.66
CA LYS A 4 17.30 -0.84 20.70
C LYS A 4 16.24 -0.46 21.77
N LEU A 5 16.69 -0.06 22.96
CA LEU A 5 15.79 0.36 24.06
C LEU A 5 15.02 1.65 23.73
N ARG A 6 15.62 2.60 23.02
CA ARG A 6 14.93 3.83 22.59
C ARG A 6 13.87 3.53 21.53
N PHE A 7 14.14 2.62 20.62
CA PHE A 7 13.21 2.22 19.55
C PHE A 7 11.96 1.53 20.11
N GLU A 8 12.11 0.59 21.05
CA GLU A 8 10.98 -0.13 21.68
C GLU A 8 10.11 0.80 22.54
N THR A 9 10.70 1.72 23.28
CA THR A 9 9.93 2.66 24.14
C THR A 9 9.14 3.66 23.30
N THR A 10 9.70 4.14 22.18
CA THR A 10 9.04 5.07 21.26
C THR A 10 7.86 4.37 20.56
N ARG A 11 8.07 3.12 20.14
CA ARG A 11 7.06 2.30 19.49
C ARG A 11 5.83 2.05 20.38
N ARG A 12 6.00 1.62 21.62
CA ARG A 12 4.88 1.41 22.57
C ARG A 12 4.06 2.69 22.78
N ARG A 13 4.70 3.85 22.82
CA ARG A 13 4.01 5.16 22.94
C ARG A 13 3.26 5.55 21.67
N LEU A 14 3.82 5.28 20.48
CA LEU A 14 3.19 5.58 19.19
C LEU A 14 1.98 4.71 18.92
N LEU A 15 2.07 3.41 19.19
CA LEU A 15 0.97 2.46 19.01
C LEU A 15 -0.15 2.65 20.04
N ALA A 16 0.17 3.05 21.28
CA ALA A 16 -0.82 3.41 22.29
C ALA A 16 -1.58 4.71 21.94
N GLY A 17 -0.94 5.66 21.26
CA GLY A 17 -1.59 6.87 20.74
C GLY A 17 -2.55 6.58 19.59
N ALA A 18 -2.22 5.63 18.73
CA ALA A 18 -3.08 5.19 17.62
C ALA A 18 -4.35 4.48 18.13
N ALA A 19 -4.30 3.79 19.27
CA ALA A 19 -5.45 3.11 19.88
C ALA A 19 -6.53 4.08 20.41
N ALA A 20 -6.17 5.32 20.70
CA ALA A 20 -7.11 6.31 21.25
C ALA A 20 -7.96 7.03 20.19
N GLY A 21 -7.62 6.94 18.89
CA GLY A 21 -8.33 7.55 17.77
C GLY A 21 -9.03 6.55 16.85
N GLY A 22 -8.83 5.25 17.05
CA GLY A 22 -9.39 4.21 16.19
C GLY A 22 -10.88 3.98 16.43
N ALA A 23 -11.71 4.21 15.43
CA ALA A 23 -13.05 3.63 15.39
C ALA A 23 -12.92 2.11 15.60
N ALA A 24 -13.66 1.56 16.54
CA ALA A 24 -13.61 0.16 16.89
C ALA A 24 -13.84 -0.71 15.64
N LEU A 25 -12.81 -1.44 15.21
CA LEU A 25 -12.90 -2.49 14.22
C LEU A 25 -13.70 -3.65 14.82
N ALA A 26 -15.03 -3.54 14.84
CA ALA A 26 -15.90 -4.63 15.22
C ALA A 26 -15.97 -5.60 14.03
N LEU A 27 -15.24 -6.70 14.11
CA LEU A 27 -15.45 -7.83 13.19
C LEU A 27 -16.86 -8.39 13.43
N PRO A 28 -17.70 -8.56 12.41
CA PRO A 28 -19.00 -9.20 12.58
C PRO A 28 -18.79 -10.67 12.97
N VAL A 29 -19.20 -11.02 14.18
CA VAL A 29 -19.42 -12.42 14.55
C VAL A 29 -20.57 -12.90 13.67
N ALA A 30 -20.34 -13.96 12.88
CA ALA A 30 -21.34 -14.55 12.02
C ALA A 30 -22.55 -15.05 12.86
N GLY A 31 -23.59 -14.28 12.88
CA GLY A 31 -24.85 -14.55 13.53
C GLY A 31 -25.80 -13.39 13.28
N ASN A 32 -26.70 -13.56 12.29
CA ASN A 32 -27.81 -12.68 11.92
C ASN A 32 -27.42 -11.25 11.50
N ALA A 33 -27.23 -11.08 10.19
CA ALA A 33 -27.28 -9.78 9.55
C ALA A 33 -28.72 -9.22 9.60
N ILE A 34 -29.01 -8.41 10.62
CA ILE A 34 -30.09 -7.42 10.52
C ILE A 34 -29.42 -6.19 9.92
N ALA A 35 -29.83 -5.84 8.70
CA ALA A 35 -29.45 -4.62 8.03
C ALA A 35 -29.77 -3.41 8.93
N GLN A 36 -28.76 -2.81 9.55
CA GLN A 36 -28.84 -1.42 9.98
C GLN A 36 -28.33 -0.59 8.80
N GLU A 37 -29.28 -0.03 8.06
CA GLU A 37 -29.06 1.14 7.23
C GLU A 37 -28.60 2.30 8.12
N GLY A 38 -27.31 2.32 8.46
CA GLY A 38 -26.65 3.51 8.95
C GLY A 38 -26.45 4.43 7.76
N SER A 39 -27.28 5.46 7.62
CA SER A 39 -27.09 6.59 6.74
C SER A 39 -25.65 7.11 6.91
N LYS A 40 -24.75 6.70 6.00
CA LYS A 40 -23.49 7.44 5.78
C LYS A 40 -23.92 8.79 5.22
N THR A 41 -23.89 9.81 6.04
CA THR A 41 -24.02 11.21 5.58
C THR A 41 -22.95 11.38 4.49
N LEU A 42 -23.38 11.75 3.30
CA LEU A 42 -22.54 12.22 2.21
C LEU A 42 -21.64 13.32 2.77
N GLY A 43 -20.42 12.96 3.16
CA GLY A 43 -19.35 13.91 3.40
C GLY A 43 -19.09 14.67 2.10
N SER A 44 -18.65 15.90 2.23
CA SER A 44 -18.23 16.78 1.13
C SER A 44 -17.50 16.00 0.05
N ASP A 45 -17.94 16.14 -1.21
CA ASP A 45 -17.36 15.53 -2.40
C ASP A 45 -15.82 15.60 -2.31
N PRO A 46 -15.09 14.46 -2.29
CA PRO A 46 -13.62 14.45 -2.23
C PRO A 46 -12.97 15.06 -3.49
N ALA A 47 -13.74 15.34 -4.55
CA ALA A 47 -13.35 16.17 -5.69
C ALA A 47 -13.14 17.65 -5.33
N ALA A 48 -13.59 18.10 -4.16
CA ALA A 48 -13.73 19.52 -3.84
C ALA A 48 -12.45 20.37 -3.94
N PRO A 49 -11.22 19.93 -3.64
CA PRO A 49 -10.07 20.84 -3.75
C PRO A 49 -9.76 21.28 -5.18
N TYR A 50 -10.10 20.46 -6.19
CA TYR A 50 -9.72 20.70 -7.59
C TYR A 50 -10.88 20.66 -8.57
N GLY A 51 -12.11 20.38 -8.11
CA GLY A 51 -13.28 20.25 -8.97
C GLY A 51 -13.25 19.07 -9.95
N ILE A 52 -12.35 18.10 -9.74
CA ILE A 52 -12.17 16.93 -10.59
C ILE A 52 -12.85 15.74 -9.89
N PRO A 53 -13.84 15.07 -10.53
CA PRO A 53 -14.49 13.91 -9.92
C PRO A 53 -13.55 12.70 -9.87
N ILE A 54 -13.69 11.88 -8.82
CA ILE A 54 -13.01 10.58 -8.76
C ILE A 54 -13.68 9.65 -9.77
N SER A 55 -12.91 9.22 -10.79
CA SER A 55 -13.41 8.37 -11.87
C SER A 55 -13.23 6.89 -11.54
N ALA A 56 -14.25 6.08 -11.88
CA ALA A 56 -14.13 4.63 -11.92
C ALA A 56 -13.44 4.12 -13.20
N GLU A 57 -13.33 4.96 -14.22
CA GLU A 57 -12.75 4.56 -15.50
C GLU A 57 -11.24 4.30 -15.39
N PHE A 58 -10.77 3.34 -16.17
CA PHE A 58 -9.35 3.05 -16.35
C PHE A 58 -8.96 3.32 -17.80
N PRO A 59 -8.54 4.55 -18.13
CA PRO A 59 -8.34 4.97 -19.52
C PRO A 59 -7.03 4.45 -20.14
N PHE A 60 -6.22 3.73 -19.39
CA PHE A 60 -4.90 3.30 -19.82
C PHE A 60 -4.94 1.94 -20.52
N LYS A 61 -4.14 1.80 -21.56
CA LYS A 61 -3.87 0.51 -22.20
C LYS A 61 -2.63 -0.11 -21.56
N LYS A 62 -2.82 -1.22 -20.84
CA LYS A 62 -1.68 -1.94 -20.26
C LYS A 62 -0.82 -2.58 -21.38
N LYS A 63 0.49 -2.49 -21.15
CA LYS A 63 1.50 -3.30 -21.82
C LYS A 63 1.71 -4.59 -21.04
N GLU A 64 2.36 -5.56 -21.65
CA GLU A 64 2.74 -6.82 -21.03
C GLU A 64 4.22 -7.06 -21.25
N MET A 65 4.92 -7.52 -20.23
CA MET A 65 6.33 -7.88 -20.27
C MET A 65 6.52 -9.29 -19.72
N SER A 66 7.21 -10.15 -20.47
CA SER A 66 7.61 -11.47 -19.99
C SER A 66 8.67 -11.31 -18.89
N VAL A 67 8.40 -11.87 -17.72
CA VAL A 67 9.26 -11.80 -16.55
C VAL A 67 9.36 -13.20 -15.95
N LEU A 68 10.58 -13.73 -15.88
CA LEU A 68 10.84 -15.09 -15.40
C LEU A 68 9.99 -16.12 -16.18
N ASP A 69 9.18 -16.90 -15.48
CA ASP A 69 8.29 -17.93 -16.03
C ASP A 69 6.84 -17.44 -16.23
N SER A 70 6.61 -16.12 -16.14
CA SER A 70 5.27 -15.50 -16.26
C SER A 70 5.34 -14.16 -17.00
N SER A 71 4.37 -13.26 -16.75
CA SER A 71 4.35 -11.91 -17.30
C SER A 71 3.82 -10.90 -16.29
N LEU A 72 4.26 -9.65 -16.40
CA LEU A 72 3.66 -8.51 -15.70
C LEU A 72 2.94 -7.59 -16.68
N ALA A 73 1.70 -7.27 -16.36
CA ALA A 73 0.95 -6.21 -17.02
C ALA A 73 1.28 -4.88 -16.36
N TYR A 74 1.42 -3.80 -17.13
CA TYR A 74 1.75 -2.49 -16.59
C TYR A 74 1.22 -1.34 -17.44
N VAL A 75 0.92 -0.23 -16.80
CA VAL A 75 0.69 1.07 -17.43
C VAL A 75 2.04 1.72 -17.71
N ASP A 76 2.15 2.43 -18.83
CA ASP A 76 3.34 3.19 -19.21
C ASP A 76 2.90 4.40 -20.04
N GLU A 77 2.74 5.54 -19.37
CA GLU A 77 2.15 6.77 -19.91
C GLU A 77 3.07 7.96 -19.71
N GLY A 78 3.07 8.87 -20.66
CA GLY A 78 3.94 10.06 -20.64
C GLY A 78 5.40 9.76 -21.03
N GLU A 79 6.26 10.77 -20.89
CA GLU A 79 7.68 10.72 -21.26
C GLU A 79 8.53 11.43 -20.21
N GLY A 80 9.85 11.22 -20.23
CA GLY A 80 10.81 11.88 -19.34
C GLY A 80 11.24 10.99 -18.17
N GLN A 81 11.52 11.59 -17.00
CA GLN A 81 12.00 10.88 -15.83
C GLN A 81 10.96 9.85 -15.36
N PRO A 82 11.35 8.58 -15.13
CA PRO A 82 10.43 7.55 -14.73
C PRO A 82 9.92 7.74 -13.29
N VAL A 83 8.61 7.61 -13.13
CA VAL A 83 7.91 7.55 -11.85
C VAL A 83 7.18 6.22 -11.78
N VAL A 84 7.62 5.33 -10.89
CA VAL A 84 7.12 3.96 -10.76
C VAL A 84 6.16 3.87 -9.60
N PHE A 85 4.93 3.44 -9.87
CA PHE A 85 3.84 3.31 -8.90
C PHE A 85 3.69 1.86 -8.48
N LEU A 86 3.95 1.54 -7.21
CA LEU A 86 3.85 0.19 -6.67
C LEU A 86 2.69 0.08 -5.69
N HIS A 87 1.70 -0.73 -6.06
CA HIS A 87 0.53 -1.05 -5.23
C HIS A 87 0.80 -2.19 -4.25
N GLY A 88 -0.18 -2.53 -3.43
CA GLY A 88 -0.16 -3.68 -2.54
C GLY A 88 -1.44 -4.51 -2.61
N ASN A 89 -1.82 -5.13 -1.50
CA ASN A 89 -2.95 -6.05 -1.38
C ASN A 89 -4.29 -5.32 -1.11
N PRO A 90 -5.40 -5.66 -1.74
CA PRO A 90 -5.63 -6.58 -2.86
C PRO A 90 -5.73 -5.85 -4.21
N THR A 91 -4.92 -4.83 -4.41
CA THR A 91 -5.08 -3.86 -5.50
C THR A 91 -4.25 -4.19 -6.75
N SER A 92 -4.16 -3.25 -7.66
CA SER A 92 -3.40 -3.31 -8.91
C SER A 92 -3.05 -1.89 -9.36
N SER A 93 -2.51 -1.72 -10.55
CA SER A 93 -2.32 -0.40 -11.17
C SER A 93 -3.61 0.44 -11.22
N TYR A 94 -4.80 -0.19 -11.14
CA TYR A 94 -6.08 0.49 -11.06
C TYR A 94 -6.17 1.48 -9.87
N LEU A 95 -5.51 1.19 -8.76
CA LEU A 95 -5.44 2.08 -7.59
C LEU A 95 -4.91 3.47 -7.95
N TRP A 96 -4.05 3.56 -8.95
CA TRP A 96 -3.37 4.79 -9.36
C TRP A 96 -4.06 5.55 -10.49
N ARG A 97 -5.25 5.08 -10.98
CA ARG A 97 -5.93 5.61 -12.17
C ARG A 97 -6.21 7.10 -12.15
N ASN A 98 -6.56 7.66 -11.00
CA ASN A 98 -6.82 9.09 -10.83
C ASN A 98 -5.57 9.90 -10.44
N ILE A 99 -4.44 9.25 -10.19
CA ILE A 99 -3.16 9.88 -9.82
C ILE A 99 -2.22 9.98 -11.02
N ILE A 100 -2.12 8.93 -11.82
CA ILE A 100 -1.26 8.87 -13.02
C ILE A 100 -1.43 10.08 -13.93
N PRO A 101 -2.64 10.58 -14.25
CA PRO A 101 -2.80 11.74 -15.13
C PRO A 101 -2.07 13.00 -14.67
N HIS A 102 -1.99 13.25 -13.36
CA HIS A 102 -1.27 14.41 -12.81
C HIS A 102 0.24 14.33 -13.02
N VAL A 103 0.78 13.12 -13.12
CA VAL A 103 2.22 12.86 -13.25
C VAL A 103 2.64 12.70 -14.70
N SER A 104 1.82 12.02 -15.51
CA SER A 104 2.14 11.70 -16.92
C SER A 104 2.14 12.93 -17.84
N GLU A 105 1.68 14.09 -17.39
CA GLU A 105 1.81 15.36 -18.13
C GLU A 105 3.28 15.81 -18.28
N SER A 106 4.16 15.40 -17.37
CA SER A 106 5.56 15.88 -17.33
C SER A 106 6.61 14.79 -17.05
N HIS A 107 6.18 13.58 -16.73
CA HIS A 107 7.01 12.44 -16.37
C HIS A 107 6.50 11.16 -17.02
N ARG A 108 7.34 10.14 -17.11
CA ARG A 108 6.91 8.80 -17.54
C ARG A 108 6.38 8.02 -16.34
N ALA A 109 5.06 7.86 -16.26
CA ALA A 109 4.37 7.11 -15.23
C ALA A 109 4.30 5.62 -15.58
N ILE A 110 4.89 4.77 -14.74
CA ILE A 110 4.94 3.31 -14.91
C ILE A 110 4.24 2.68 -13.70
N ALA A 111 3.20 1.88 -13.92
CA ALA A 111 2.46 1.23 -12.85
C ALA A 111 2.26 -0.26 -13.18
N PRO A 112 3.15 -1.16 -12.71
CA PRO A 112 2.95 -2.59 -12.86
C PRO A 112 1.84 -3.10 -11.95
N ASP A 113 1.14 -4.12 -12.42
CA ASP A 113 0.44 -5.06 -11.56
C ASP A 113 1.46 -6.05 -11.02
N LEU A 114 1.55 -6.22 -9.71
CA LEU A 114 2.43 -7.21 -9.11
C LEU A 114 2.04 -8.62 -9.55
N ILE A 115 2.98 -9.56 -9.54
CA ILE A 115 2.70 -10.95 -9.92
C ILE A 115 1.51 -11.51 -9.13
N GLY A 116 0.60 -12.18 -9.81
CA GLY A 116 -0.62 -12.70 -9.20
C GLY A 116 -1.75 -11.67 -9.02
N MET A 117 -1.48 -10.37 -9.21
CA MET A 117 -2.43 -9.28 -9.02
C MET A 117 -2.85 -8.67 -10.37
N GLY A 118 -3.99 -7.96 -10.38
CA GLY A 118 -4.48 -7.28 -11.59
C GLY A 118 -4.51 -8.18 -12.82
N ASP A 119 -3.92 -7.70 -13.91
CA ASP A 119 -3.83 -8.39 -15.20
C ASP A 119 -2.49 -9.14 -15.39
N SER A 120 -1.61 -9.13 -14.40
CA SER A 120 -0.38 -9.91 -14.39
C SER A 120 -0.66 -11.40 -14.30
N GLY A 121 0.28 -12.20 -14.79
CA GLY A 121 0.21 -13.65 -14.74
C GLY A 121 0.03 -14.19 -13.31
N LYS A 122 -0.54 -15.37 -13.22
CA LYS A 122 -0.81 -16.08 -11.95
C LYS A 122 -0.15 -17.46 -11.98
N PRO A 123 1.20 -17.52 -11.98
CA PRO A 123 1.91 -18.79 -11.94
C PRO A 123 1.60 -19.56 -10.66
N ASP A 124 1.77 -20.87 -10.69
CA ASP A 124 1.72 -21.68 -9.48
C ASP A 124 2.85 -21.29 -8.51
N GLY A 125 2.53 -21.11 -7.25
CA GLY A 125 3.51 -20.72 -6.23
C GLY A 125 2.87 -20.23 -4.95
N ASP A 126 3.72 -19.87 -3.98
CA ASP A 126 3.29 -19.44 -2.65
C ASP A 126 3.02 -17.94 -2.56
N TYR A 127 3.45 -17.17 -3.55
CA TYR A 127 3.32 -15.70 -3.60
C TYR A 127 3.88 -15.00 -2.35
N ARG A 128 5.02 -15.48 -1.86
CA ARG A 128 5.71 -14.88 -0.74
C ARG A 128 6.30 -13.52 -1.13
N PHE A 129 6.65 -12.71 -0.14
CA PHE A 129 7.36 -11.45 -0.37
C PHE A 129 8.58 -11.62 -1.29
N ALA A 130 9.38 -12.65 -1.06
CA ALA A 130 10.57 -12.96 -1.87
C ALA A 130 10.23 -13.27 -3.34
N ASP A 131 9.08 -13.90 -3.62
CA ASP A 131 8.64 -14.16 -4.99
C ASP A 131 8.26 -12.84 -5.68
N HIS A 132 7.44 -12.02 -5.04
CA HIS A 132 7.09 -10.69 -5.56
C HIS A 132 8.32 -9.83 -5.79
N ALA A 133 9.29 -9.83 -4.86
CA ALA A 133 10.54 -9.09 -5.00
C ALA A 133 11.32 -9.55 -6.24
N ARG A 134 11.45 -10.85 -6.48
CA ARG A 134 12.17 -11.41 -7.63
C ARG A 134 11.52 -11.03 -8.97
N TYR A 135 10.19 -11.10 -9.06
CA TYR A 135 9.47 -10.67 -10.29
C TYR A 135 9.61 -9.18 -10.51
N LEU A 136 9.44 -8.36 -9.47
CA LEU A 136 9.55 -6.90 -9.57
C LEU A 136 10.96 -6.45 -9.93
N ASP A 137 11.99 -7.02 -9.29
CA ASP A 137 13.40 -6.71 -9.59
C ASP A 137 13.70 -7.00 -11.07
N THR A 138 13.31 -8.18 -11.56
CA THR A 138 13.50 -8.56 -12.97
C THR A 138 12.75 -7.62 -13.92
N PHE A 139 11.54 -7.22 -13.59
CA PHE A 139 10.76 -6.26 -14.38
C PHE A 139 11.44 -4.90 -14.46
N LEU A 140 11.87 -4.36 -13.31
CA LEU A 140 12.52 -3.05 -13.26
C LEU A 140 13.91 -3.07 -13.93
N ASP A 141 14.63 -4.18 -13.84
CA ASP A 141 15.90 -4.37 -14.52
C ASP A 141 15.74 -4.41 -16.04
N GLN A 142 14.70 -5.07 -16.56
CA GLN A 142 14.40 -5.11 -18.00
C GLN A 142 13.96 -3.75 -18.56
N LEU A 143 13.33 -2.91 -17.74
CA LEU A 143 12.98 -1.54 -18.13
C LEU A 143 14.20 -0.61 -18.18
N ASP A 144 15.32 -1.02 -17.59
CA ASP A 144 16.61 -0.29 -17.50
C ASP A 144 16.43 1.19 -17.08
N LEU A 145 15.65 1.39 -16.02
CA LEU A 145 15.33 2.73 -15.52
C LEU A 145 16.52 3.34 -14.78
N ASN A 146 16.74 4.63 -15.01
CA ASN A 146 17.72 5.44 -14.31
C ASN A 146 17.03 6.64 -13.67
N ASN A 147 17.49 7.05 -12.49
CA ASN A 147 16.92 8.18 -11.73
C ASN A 147 15.42 8.03 -11.48
N ALA A 148 14.93 6.82 -11.25
CA ALA A 148 13.51 6.58 -11.03
C ALA A 148 13.04 7.18 -9.70
N ILE A 149 11.81 7.72 -9.71
CA ILE A 149 11.08 8.08 -8.50
C ILE A 149 10.13 6.92 -8.22
N LEU A 150 10.12 6.42 -6.98
CA LEU A 150 9.17 5.40 -6.56
C LEU A 150 8.00 6.02 -5.81
N VAL A 151 6.77 5.68 -6.19
CA VAL A 151 5.53 6.04 -5.49
C VAL A 151 4.90 4.75 -4.98
N VAL A 152 4.92 4.55 -3.66
CA VAL A 152 4.70 3.23 -3.09
C VAL A 152 3.62 3.23 -1.99
N HIS A 153 2.86 2.15 -1.94
CA HIS A 153 1.77 1.94 -0.98
C HIS A 153 1.76 0.49 -0.49
N ASP A 154 1.41 0.27 0.78
CA ASP A 154 1.24 -1.07 1.38
C ASP A 154 2.45 -1.97 1.08
N TRP A 155 2.29 -3.21 0.59
CA TRP A 155 3.39 -4.10 0.22
C TRP A 155 4.29 -3.54 -0.89
N GLY A 156 3.74 -2.72 -1.78
CA GLY A 156 4.55 -1.98 -2.75
C GLY A 156 5.60 -1.08 -2.10
N SER A 157 5.37 -0.63 -0.86
CA SER A 157 6.34 0.16 -0.10
C SER A 157 7.51 -0.69 0.39
N ALA A 158 7.26 -1.89 0.91
CA ALA A 158 8.31 -2.80 1.34
C ALA A 158 9.18 -3.26 0.16
N LEU A 159 8.54 -3.59 -0.98
CA LEU A 159 9.21 -3.97 -2.21
C LEU A 159 10.03 -2.82 -2.80
N GLY A 160 9.41 -1.64 -2.92
CA GLY A 160 10.07 -0.46 -3.51
C GLY A 160 11.24 0.07 -2.69
N MET A 161 11.11 0.11 -1.36
CA MET A 161 12.23 0.50 -0.48
C MET A 161 13.36 -0.53 -0.51
N ARG A 162 13.04 -1.83 -0.60
CA ARG A 162 14.04 -2.88 -0.83
C ARG A 162 14.78 -2.64 -2.15
N TYR A 163 14.06 -2.41 -3.25
CA TYR A 163 14.68 -2.14 -4.54
C TYR A 163 15.57 -0.90 -4.49
N ALA A 164 15.09 0.20 -3.91
CA ALA A 164 15.87 1.44 -3.77
C ALA A 164 17.14 1.25 -2.93
N ARG A 165 17.06 0.48 -1.86
CA ARG A 165 18.18 0.14 -0.99
C ARG A 165 19.27 -0.67 -1.71
N LEU A 166 18.84 -1.62 -2.55
CA LEU A 166 19.74 -2.50 -3.31
C LEU A 166 20.27 -1.86 -4.59
N ASN A 167 19.58 -0.83 -5.11
CA ASN A 167 19.91 -0.14 -6.35
C ASN A 167 19.99 1.38 -6.15
N PRO A 168 20.89 1.88 -5.28
CA PRO A 168 20.93 3.29 -4.90
C PRO A 168 21.19 4.24 -6.07
N ASP A 169 21.88 3.79 -7.12
CA ASP A 169 22.19 4.59 -8.31
C ASP A 169 21.01 4.68 -9.30
N ARG A 170 19.97 3.84 -9.13
CA ARG A 170 18.80 3.80 -10.01
C ARG A 170 17.60 4.58 -9.48
N VAL A 171 17.57 4.86 -8.16
CA VAL A 171 16.43 5.51 -7.50
C VAL A 171 16.85 6.86 -6.93
N SER A 172 16.21 7.93 -7.38
CA SER A 172 16.53 9.31 -7.01
C SER A 172 15.50 9.98 -6.10
N GLY A 173 14.36 9.34 -5.81
CA GLY A 173 13.35 9.87 -4.90
C GLY A 173 12.31 8.83 -4.49
N LEU A 174 11.62 9.11 -3.39
CA LEU A 174 10.62 8.21 -2.83
C LEU A 174 9.38 8.98 -2.40
N VAL A 175 8.21 8.55 -2.86
CA VAL A 175 6.91 8.97 -2.34
C VAL A 175 6.25 7.76 -1.70
N PHE A 176 5.72 7.90 -0.48
CA PHE A 176 5.07 6.78 0.18
C PHE A 176 3.86 7.20 1.00
N LEU A 177 2.92 6.29 1.13
CA LEU A 177 1.70 6.44 1.92
C LEU A 177 1.26 5.06 2.43
N GLU A 178 0.73 5.00 3.66
CA GLU A 178 0.29 3.76 4.31
C GLU A 178 1.30 2.62 4.13
N ALA A 179 2.56 2.90 4.50
CA ALA A 179 3.71 2.09 4.18
C ALA A 179 4.06 1.07 5.28
N ILE A 180 4.61 -0.07 4.87
CA ILE A 180 5.15 -1.12 5.73
C ILE A 180 6.59 -0.75 6.14
N VAL A 181 6.71 0.01 7.22
CA VAL A 181 8.00 0.53 7.72
C VAL A 181 8.04 0.57 9.24
N PRO A 182 9.23 0.54 9.88
CA PRO A 182 9.37 0.90 11.27
C PRO A 182 8.93 2.37 11.52
N PRO A 183 8.31 2.69 12.66
CA PRO A 183 8.15 1.84 13.87
C PRO A 183 6.90 0.95 13.85
N VAL A 184 6.09 0.96 12.79
CA VAL A 184 4.83 0.20 12.73
C VAL A 184 5.11 -1.30 12.63
N LEU A 185 5.92 -1.70 11.69
CA LEU A 185 6.34 -3.08 11.45
C LEU A 185 7.88 -3.17 11.39
N PRO A 186 8.47 -4.31 11.75
CA PRO A 186 7.89 -5.54 12.31
C PRO A 186 7.40 -5.36 13.75
N VAL A 187 6.42 -6.15 14.21
CA VAL A 187 5.97 -6.20 15.61
C VAL A 187 6.55 -7.39 16.35
N ALA A 188 6.96 -7.18 17.62
CA ALA A 188 7.55 -8.24 18.43
C ALA A 188 6.48 -9.25 18.93
N SER A 189 5.24 -8.80 19.12
CA SER A 189 4.12 -9.63 19.58
C SER A 189 2.80 -9.07 19.06
N PHE A 190 1.79 -9.91 18.92
CA PHE A 190 0.41 -9.45 18.70
C PHE A 190 -0.09 -8.51 19.80
N ASP A 191 0.44 -8.63 21.02
CA ASP A 191 0.06 -7.77 22.15
C ASP A 191 0.61 -6.32 22.01
N ASP A 192 1.57 -6.11 21.11
CA ASP A 192 2.07 -4.78 20.76
C ASP A 192 1.23 -4.08 19.67
N MET A 193 0.19 -4.73 19.17
CA MET A 193 -0.74 -4.18 18.18
C MET A 193 -2.05 -3.72 18.83
N PRO A 194 -2.78 -2.74 18.25
CA PRO A 194 -4.18 -2.51 18.62
C PRO A 194 -4.99 -3.81 18.53
N GLY A 195 -5.79 -4.12 19.56
CA GLY A 195 -6.51 -5.39 19.67
C GLY A 195 -7.25 -5.83 18.42
N PRO A 196 -8.09 -4.96 17.80
CA PRO A 196 -8.80 -5.32 16.55
C PRO A 196 -7.87 -5.66 15.39
N LEU A 197 -6.72 -5.00 15.28
CA LEU A 197 -5.72 -5.30 14.24
C LEU A 197 -5.00 -6.61 14.53
N ALA A 198 -4.66 -6.88 15.79
CA ALA A 198 -4.09 -8.15 16.21
C ALA A 198 -5.05 -9.31 15.90
N ASP A 199 -6.34 -9.16 16.22
CA ASP A 199 -7.36 -10.17 15.95
C ASP A 199 -7.57 -10.41 14.46
N PHE A 200 -7.51 -9.34 13.66
CA PHE A 200 -7.55 -9.44 12.19
C PHE A 200 -6.38 -10.30 11.66
N PHE A 201 -5.15 -10.04 12.07
CA PHE A 201 -4.01 -10.83 11.59
C PHE A 201 -4.02 -12.26 12.14
N ARG A 202 -4.43 -12.49 13.40
CA ARG A 202 -4.66 -13.85 13.91
C ARG A 202 -5.69 -14.61 13.06
N LEU A 203 -6.78 -13.95 12.68
CA LEU A 203 -7.79 -14.52 11.79
C LEU A 203 -7.19 -14.89 10.44
N MET A 204 -6.41 -14.00 9.81
CA MET A 204 -5.80 -14.26 8.50
C MET A 204 -4.82 -15.45 8.50
N HIS A 205 -4.20 -15.75 9.65
CA HIS A 205 -3.36 -16.93 9.82
C HIS A 205 -4.14 -18.23 10.09
N SER A 206 -5.45 -18.16 10.33
CA SER A 206 -6.30 -19.34 10.60
C SER A 206 -6.86 -19.96 9.31
N GLU A 207 -7.41 -21.18 9.42
CA GLU A 207 -8.17 -21.83 8.35
C GLU A 207 -9.45 -21.04 7.98
N LYS A 208 -10.11 -20.45 8.99
CA LYS A 208 -11.27 -19.59 8.77
C LYS A 208 -10.92 -18.37 7.94
N GLY A 209 -9.79 -17.71 8.22
CA GLY A 209 -9.31 -16.57 7.42
C GLY A 209 -8.99 -16.99 5.98
N ALA A 210 -8.39 -18.18 5.80
CA ALA A 210 -8.17 -18.73 4.47
C ALA A 210 -9.48 -18.94 3.70
N ASP A 211 -10.48 -19.53 4.33
CA ASP A 211 -11.82 -19.71 3.73
C ASP A 211 -12.46 -18.37 3.33
N MET A 212 -12.41 -17.39 4.22
CA MET A 212 -12.94 -16.05 3.95
C MET A 212 -12.26 -15.40 2.73
N VAL A 213 -10.94 -15.48 2.63
CA VAL A 213 -10.21 -14.90 1.50
C VAL A 213 -10.45 -15.68 0.22
N LEU A 214 -10.25 -17.00 0.26
CA LEU A 214 -10.31 -17.83 -0.95
C LEU A 214 -11.73 -18.01 -1.48
N ASN A 215 -12.71 -18.26 -0.60
CA ASN A 215 -14.07 -18.59 -1.03
C ASN A 215 -15.03 -17.39 -1.04
N GLN A 216 -14.77 -16.36 -0.20
CA GLN A 216 -15.67 -15.21 -0.06
C GLN A 216 -15.07 -13.91 -0.62
N ASN A 217 -13.83 -13.94 -1.15
CA ASN A 217 -13.11 -12.76 -1.66
C ASN A 217 -13.02 -11.61 -0.63
N PHE A 218 -12.82 -11.95 0.62
CA PHE A 218 -13.00 -11.07 1.79
C PHE A 218 -12.24 -9.74 1.70
N PHE A 219 -11.02 -9.74 1.16
CA PHE A 219 -10.24 -8.50 1.03
C PHE A 219 -10.88 -7.52 0.05
N VAL A 220 -11.38 -8.00 -1.09
CA VAL A 220 -12.04 -7.14 -2.09
C VAL A 220 -13.44 -6.74 -1.65
N GLU A 221 -14.22 -7.70 -1.11
CA GLU A 221 -15.64 -7.44 -0.80
C GLU A 221 -15.84 -6.71 0.53
N PHE A 222 -14.89 -6.82 1.46
CA PHE A 222 -15.07 -6.25 2.79
C PHE A 222 -13.91 -5.34 3.22
N VAL A 223 -12.65 -5.82 3.18
CA VAL A 223 -11.53 -5.03 3.72
C VAL A 223 -11.33 -3.74 2.93
N LEU A 224 -11.30 -3.82 1.60
CA LEU A 224 -11.14 -2.65 0.74
C LEU A 224 -12.26 -1.60 0.97
N PRO A 225 -13.55 -1.89 0.75
CA PRO A 225 -14.59 -0.87 0.78
C PRO A 225 -15.08 -0.50 2.18
N GLN A 226 -14.92 -1.37 3.20
CA GLN A 226 -15.50 -1.12 4.53
C GLN A 226 -14.46 -0.70 5.56
N MET A 227 -13.21 -1.15 5.41
CA MET A 227 -12.14 -0.86 6.35
C MET A 227 -11.09 0.09 5.78
N GLY A 228 -10.81 -0.01 4.49
CA GLY A 228 -9.70 0.65 3.84
C GLY A 228 -10.01 1.97 3.17
N VAL A 229 -11.27 2.24 2.82
CA VAL A 229 -11.75 3.46 2.16
C VAL A 229 -12.83 4.12 3.00
N VAL A 230 -12.79 5.46 3.14
CA VAL A 230 -13.77 6.23 3.93
C VAL A 230 -15.00 6.58 3.11
N ARG A 231 -14.83 6.96 1.84
CA ARG A 231 -15.95 7.24 0.94
C ARG A 231 -16.69 5.96 0.54
N ALA A 232 -17.91 6.09 0.05
CA ALA A 232 -18.58 4.98 -0.62
C ALA A 232 -17.95 4.73 -1.98
N MET A 233 -17.64 3.46 -2.28
CA MET A 233 -17.19 3.04 -3.61
C MET A 233 -18.39 2.66 -4.47
N SER A 234 -18.34 3.04 -5.75
CA SER A 234 -19.34 2.64 -6.74
C SER A 234 -19.19 1.18 -7.15
N GLU A 235 -20.24 0.58 -7.67
CA GLU A 235 -20.20 -0.80 -8.18
C GLU A 235 -19.19 -0.95 -9.35
N ALA A 236 -19.10 0.08 -10.21
CA ALA A 236 -18.12 0.09 -11.29
C ALA A 236 -16.67 0.03 -10.78
N GLU A 237 -16.35 0.73 -9.70
CA GLU A 237 -15.03 0.64 -9.05
C GLU A 237 -14.81 -0.75 -8.44
N MET A 238 -15.79 -1.29 -7.76
CA MET A 238 -15.70 -2.61 -7.15
C MET A 238 -15.53 -3.72 -8.20
N ASP A 239 -16.18 -3.61 -9.37
CA ASP A 239 -16.02 -4.57 -10.48
C ASP A 239 -14.59 -4.61 -11.00
N HIS A 240 -13.90 -3.47 -11.06
CA HIS A 240 -12.47 -3.44 -11.39
C HIS A 240 -11.61 -4.20 -10.38
N TYR A 241 -11.90 -4.09 -9.09
CA TYR A 241 -11.17 -4.82 -8.03
C TYR A 241 -11.53 -6.30 -7.97
N ARG A 242 -12.75 -6.70 -8.33
CA ARG A 242 -13.22 -8.11 -8.37
C ARG A 242 -12.66 -8.87 -9.55
N ARG A 243 -12.57 -8.22 -10.71
CA ARG A 243 -12.23 -8.83 -12.00
C ARG A 243 -10.96 -9.72 -11.96
N PRO A 244 -9.87 -9.35 -11.29
CA PRO A 244 -8.67 -10.18 -11.21
C PRO A 244 -8.83 -11.48 -10.39
N PHE A 245 -9.88 -11.59 -9.57
CA PHE A 245 -10.03 -12.61 -8.54
C PHE A 245 -11.33 -13.43 -8.64
N PRO A 246 -11.67 -14.02 -9.83
CA PRO A 246 -12.94 -14.71 -10.05
C PRO A 246 -13.03 -16.05 -9.34
N THR A 247 -11.91 -16.71 -9.05
CA THR A 247 -11.85 -18.06 -8.48
C THR A 247 -11.02 -18.10 -7.19
N PRO A 248 -11.21 -19.11 -6.33
CA PRO A 248 -10.37 -19.31 -5.15
C PRO A 248 -8.87 -19.34 -5.47
N ASP A 249 -8.47 -20.01 -6.55
CA ASP A 249 -7.07 -20.08 -6.97
C ASP A 249 -6.49 -18.71 -7.31
N SER A 250 -7.26 -17.87 -8.00
CA SER A 250 -6.84 -16.51 -8.33
C SER A 250 -6.62 -15.61 -7.12
N ARG A 251 -7.14 -15.99 -5.93
CA ARG A 251 -7.06 -15.27 -4.66
C ARG A 251 -5.90 -15.72 -3.76
N LYS A 252 -5.13 -16.73 -4.17
CA LYS A 252 -3.94 -17.19 -3.43
C LYS A 252 -2.96 -16.05 -3.11
N PRO A 253 -2.60 -15.16 -4.04
CA PRO A 253 -1.73 -14.03 -3.73
C PRO A 253 -2.34 -13.06 -2.71
N VAL A 254 -3.66 -12.86 -2.75
CA VAL A 254 -4.37 -12.02 -1.77
C VAL A 254 -4.29 -12.61 -0.36
N LEU A 255 -4.33 -13.94 -0.21
CA LEU A 255 -4.18 -14.64 1.06
C LEU A 255 -2.72 -14.64 1.55
N ALA A 256 -1.76 -14.74 0.65
CA ALA A 256 -0.34 -14.78 1.01
C ALA A 256 0.09 -13.49 1.74
N TRP A 257 -0.28 -12.33 1.25
CA TRP A 257 0.15 -11.04 1.76
C TRP A 257 -0.09 -10.80 3.27
N PRO A 258 -1.30 -11.00 3.84
CA PRO A 258 -1.51 -10.80 5.28
C PRO A 258 -0.74 -11.81 6.15
N ARG A 259 -0.32 -12.95 5.58
CA ARG A 259 0.48 -13.97 6.25
C ARG A 259 1.98 -13.69 6.21
N GLU A 260 2.41 -12.79 5.32
CA GLU A 260 3.78 -12.29 5.25
C GLU A 260 4.01 -11.07 6.18
N VAL A 261 2.98 -10.53 6.84
CA VAL A 261 3.16 -9.41 7.79
C VAL A 261 4.07 -9.84 8.93
N PRO A 262 5.19 -9.11 9.18
CA PRO A 262 6.24 -9.55 10.08
C PRO A 262 5.84 -9.35 11.55
N ILE A 263 5.21 -10.38 12.14
CA ILE A 263 4.73 -10.44 13.53
C ILE A 263 5.44 -11.58 14.25
N GLU A 264 5.83 -11.37 15.52
CA GLU A 264 6.50 -12.37 16.37
C GLU A 264 7.75 -13.01 15.73
N GLY A 265 8.49 -12.19 14.96
CA GLY A 265 9.71 -12.64 14.28
C GLY A 265 9.47 -13.50 13.03
N LYS A 266 8.25 -13.57 12.52
CA LYS A 266 7.87 -14.39 11.36
C LYS A 266 7.11 -13.58 10.32
N PRO A 267 7.31 -13.89 9.00
CA PRO A 267 8.43 -14.68 8.46
C PRO A 267 9.78 -13.98 8.72
N ALA A 268 10.80 -14.73 9.03
CA ALA A 268 12.09 -14.17 9.46
C ALA A 268 12.80 -13.34 8.38
N ASP A 269 12.69 -13.75 7.13
CA ASP A 269 13.19 -13.04 5.96
C ASP A 269 12.48 -11.69 5.76
N VAL A 270 11.17 -11.63 5.91
CA VAL A 270 10.40 -10.37 5.82
C VAL A 270 10.68 -9.44 7.00
N VAL A 271 10.83 -9.98 8.22
CA VAL A 271 11.28 -9.22 9.39
C VAL A 271 12.59 -8.50 9.10
N GLU A 272 13.55 -9.22 8.52
CA GLU A 272 14.85 -8.65 8.20
C GLU A 272 14.77 -7.61 7.07
N GLU A 273 14.01 -7.86 6.01
CA GLU A 273 13.82 -6.91 4.92
C GLU A 273 13.17 -5.60 5.40
N VAL A 274 12.10 -5.68 6.20
CA VAL A 274 11.44 -4.48 6.73
C VAL A 274 12.35 -3.72 7.71
N ARG A 275 13.16 -4.43 8.51
CA ARG A 275 14.17 -3.82 9.39
C ARG A 275 15.22 -3.05 8.59
N LEU A 276 15.78 -3.67 7.55
CA LEU A 276 16.79 -3.06 6.66
C LEU A 276 16.22 -1.87 5.87
N ASN A 277 14.97 -1.95 5.41
CA ASN A 277 14.26 -0.84 4.77
C ASN A 277 14.13 0.36 5.73
N GLY A 278 13.83 0.09 7.00
CA GLY A 278 13.78 1.14 8.03
C GLY A 278 15.13 1.81 8.27
N GLU A 279 16.21 1.04 8.35
CA GLU A 279 17.58 1.58 8.48
C GLU A 279 17.96 2.43 7.26
N TRP A 280 17.64 1.95 6.06
CA TRP A 280 17.84 2.71 4.83
C TRP A 280 17.02 4.00 4.82
N LEU A 281 15.75 3.95 5.20
CA LEU A 281 14.87 5.13 5.23
C LEU A 281 15.42 6.22 6.17
N LEU A 282 15.96 5.81 7.34
CA LEU A 282 16.54 6.70 8.34
C LEU A 282 17.91 7.26 7.96
N SER A 283 18.60 6.70 6.98
CA SER A 283 19.96 7.11 6.57
C SER A 283 20.03 7.70 5.17
N SER A 284 19.13 7.34 4.29
CA SER A 284 19.13 7.76 2.88
C SER A 284 18.90 9.25 2.73
N GLN A 285 19.67 9.87 1.84
CA GLN A 285 19.63 11.31 1.54
C GLN A 285 18.78 11.67 0.32
N ILE A 286 18.21 10.69 -0.41
CA ILE A 286 17.30 11.02 -1.51
C ILE A 286 16.10 11.82 -1.00
N PRO A 287 15.51 12.73 -1.79
CA PRO A 287 14.30 13.45 -1.40
C PRO A 287 13.13 12.49 -1.20
N LYS A 288 12.29 12.78 -0.20
CA LYS A 288 11.14 11.95 0.14
C LYS A 288 9.89 12.80 0.35
N LEU A 289 8.75 12.27 -0.10
CA LEU A 289 7.43 12.82 0.15
C LEU A 289 6.57 11.74 0.82
N MET A 290 5.94 12.08 1.93
CA MET A 290 5.03 11.20 2.65
C MET A 290 3.63 11.80 2.69
N PHE A 291 2.62 11.02 2.30
CA PHE A 291 1.22 11.38 2.54
C PHE A 291 0.68 10.58 3.73
N TYR A 292 -0.09 11.24 4.59
CA TYR A 292 -0.76 10.61 5.71
C TYR A 292 -2.17 11.14 5.90
N ALA A 293 -3.01 10.35 6.55
CA ALA A 293 -4.41 10.66 6.82
C ALA A 293 -4.74 10.42 8.30
N GLU A 294 -5.92 10.82 8.72
CA GLU A 294 -6.48 10.46 10.02
C GLU A 294 -7.83 9.75 9.82
N PRO A 295 -8.05 8.58 10.49
CA PRO A 295 -7.18 7.98 11.51
C PRO A 295 -5.91 7.34 10.96
N GLY A 296 -5.82 7.02 9.65
CA GLY A 296 -4.76 6.21 9.08
C GLY A 296 -4.78 4.75 9.59
N ALA A 297 -4.34 3.81 8.79
CA ALA A 297 -4.25 2.41 9.20
C ALA A 297 -2.82 2.04 9.67
N LEU A 298 -1.83 2.29 8.83
CA LEU A 298 -0.41 2.05 9.13
C LEU A 298 0.33 3.33 9.49
N MET A 299 -0.09 4.48 8.95
CA MET A 299 0.60 5.75 9.11
C MET A 299 -0.29 6.84 9.73
N PRO A 300 -0.84 6.61 10.94
CA PRO A 300 -1.55 7.66 11.68
C PRO A 300 -0.61 8.81 12.02
N LYS A 301 -1.19 9.97 12.39
CA LYS A 301 -0.41 11.18 12.70
C LYS A 301 0.81 10.97 13.60
N PRO A 302 0.76 10.19 14.72
CA PRO A 302 1.96 9.96 15.53
C PRO A 302 3.11 9.28 14.78
N VAL A 303 2.80 8.36 13.85
CA VAL A 303 3.80 7.72 12.99
C VAL A 303 4.37 8.73 11.99
N ALA A 304 3.50 9.53 11.38
CA ALA A 304 3.91 10.59 10.45
C ALA A 304 4.83 11.61 11.15
N ASP A 305 4.50 12.04 12.37
CA ASP A 305 5.31 12.95 13.18
C ASP A 305 6.69 12.33 13.51
N TYR A 306 6.71 11.04 13.89
CA TYR A 306 7.97 10.33 14.13
C TYR A 306 8.87 10.26 12.89
N LEU A 307 8.31 9.89 11.74
CA LEU A 307 9.05 9.79 10.49
C LEU A 307 9.56 11.16 10.05
N THR A 308 8.73 12.19 10.15
CA THR A 308 9.13 13.58 9.82
C THR A 308 10.28 14.08 10.69
N ALA A 309 10.33 13.68 11.95
CA ALA A 309 11.39 14.09 12.87
C ALA A 309 12.70 13.32 12.70
N ASN A 310 12.68 12.12 12.12
CA ASN A 310 13.83 11.21 12.13
C ASN A 310 14.36 10.84 10.72
N VAL A 311 13.55 11.01 9.66
CA VAL A 311 13.94 10.68 8.29
C VAL A 311 14.52 11.92 7.61
N PRO A 312 15.72 11.86 7.04
CA PRO A 312 16.30 13.00 6.34
C PRO A 312 15.59 13.30 5.02
N ASN A 313 15.55 14.58 4.65
CA ASN A 313 15.00 15.08 3.39
C ASN A 313 13.55 14.61 3.12
N ILE A 314 12.71 14.58 4.15
CA ILE A 314 11.30 14.20 4.06
C ILE A 314 10.39 15.42 4.14
N GLU A 315 9.41 15.47 3.25
CA GLU A 315 8.24 16.35 3.32
C GLU A 315 7.03 15.50 3.68
N ALA A 316 6.22 15.93 4.65
CA ALA A 316 4.99 15.24 5.05
C ALA A 316 3.77 16.09 4.69
N ARG A 317 2.74 15.47 4.10
CA ARG A 317 1.48 16.11 3.71
C ARG A 317 0.29 15.36 4.28
N PHE A 318 -0.53 16.08 5.03
CA PHE A 318 -1.83 15.60 5.47
C PHE A 318 -2.84 15.69 4.32
N VAL A 319 -3.58 14.61 4.05
CA VAL A 319 -4.55 14.57 2.94
C VAL A 319 -6.00 14.63 3.41
N GLY A 320 -6.28 14.50 4.69
CA GLY A 320 -7.64 14.52 5.23
C GLY A 320 -8.03 13.25 5.96
N ALA A 321 -9.35 13.00 6.03
CA ALA A 321 -9.87 11.77 6.61
C ALA A 321 -9.58 10.59 5.67
N GLY A 322 -8.97 9.53 6.17
CA GLY A 322 -8.61 8.36 5.37
C GLY A 322 -8.18 7.20 6.25
N SER A 323 -8.25 5.99 5.73
CA SER A 323 -7.79 4.79 6.40
C SER A 323 -6.56 4.23 5.70
N HIS A 324 -6.72 3.30 4.77
CA HIS A 324 -5.59 2.61 4.14
C HIS A 324 -5.43 2.96 2.64
N PHE A 325 -6.51 2.96 1.88
CA PHE A 325 -6.44 3.24 0.43
C PHE A 325 -6.69 4.73 0.17
N LEU A 326 -5.76 5.59 0.60
CA LEU A 326 -5.85 7.05 0.48
C LEU A 326 -5.99 7.49 -0.98
N GLN A 327 -5.52 6.69 -1.92
CA GLN A 327 -5.65 6.89 -3.36
C GLN A 327 -7.11 6.86 -3.83
N GLU A 328 -7.98 6.14 -3.10
CA GLU A 328 -9.41 6.12 -3.38
C GLU A 328 -10.14 7.29 -2.72
N ASP A 329 -9.66 7.78 -1.57
CA ASP A 329 -10.29 8.89 -0.87
C ASP A 329 -9.82 10.26 -1.36
N HIS A 330 -8.52 10.40 -1.70
CA HIS A 330 -7.88 11.67 -2.00
C HIS A 330 -6.97 11.65 -3.24
N PRO A 331 -7.39 11.03 -4.38
CA PRO A 331 -6.48 10.81 -5.52
C PRO A 331 -5.91 12.10 -6.09
N HIS A 332 -6.72 13.15 -6.21
CA HIS A 332 -6.30 14.40 -6.85
C HIS A 332 -5.39 15.25 -5.92
N VAL A 333 -5.60 15.18 -4.60
CA VAL A 333 -4.68 15.80 -3.62
C VAL A 333 -3.33 15.12 -3.67
N ILE A 334 -3.31 13.80 -3.73
CA ILE A 334 -2.09 13.00 -3.82
C ILE A 334 -1.41 13.25 -5.19
N GLY A 335 -2.15 13.12 -6.29
CA GLY A 335 -1.64 13.28 -7.64
C GLY A 335 -1.01 14.66 -7.87
N GLN A 336 -1.74 15.72 -7.54
CA GLN A 336 -1.23 17.08 -7.62
C GLN A 336 -0.04 17.28 -6.68
N GLY A 337 -0.13 16.71 -5.47
CA GLY A 337 0.96 16.76 -4.49
C GLY A 337 2.25 16.12 -4.98
N VAL A 338 2.16 14.98 -5.65
CA VAL A 338 3.32 14.32 -6.30
C VAL A 338 3.85 15.19 -7.44
N ALA A 339 2.99 15.66 -8.35
CA ALA A 339 3.40 16.50 -9.48
C ALA A 339 4.09 17.81 -9.03
N ASP A 340 3.56 18.46 -7.98
CA ASP A 340 4.16 19.67 -7.42
C ASP A 340 5.53 19.39 -6.77
N TRP A 341 5.68 18.26 -6.13
CA TRP A 341 6.92 17.87 -5.49
C TRP A 341 7.98 17.52 -6.54
N LEU A 342 7.62 16.77 -7.58
CA LEU A 342 8.51 16.41 -8.68
C LEU A 342 9.12 17.63 -9.40
N ARG A 343 8.37 18.74 -9.50
CA ARG A 343 8.91 19.99 -10.10
C ARG A 343 9.99 20.69 -9.27
N ARG A 344 10.20 20.27 -8.02
CA ARG A 344 11.11 20.91 -7.06
C ARG A 344 12.38 20.13 -6.77
N ILE A 345 12.44 18.87 -7.18
CA ILE A 345 13.58 17.97 -6.90
C ILE A 345 14.48 17.66 -8.12
#